data_1f75b27e56e67d1121b374abb8e095e0
#
_entry.id   1f75b27e56e67d1121b374abb8e095e0
#
_cell.length_a   1.000
_cell.length_b   1.000
_cell.length_c   1.000
_cell.angle_alpha   90.00
_cell.angle_beta   90.00
_cell.angle_gamma   90.00
#
_symmetry.space_group_name_H-M   'P 1'
#
loop_
_entity.id
_entity.type
_entity.pdbx_description
1 polymer ?
#
loop_
_entity_poly.entity_id
_entity_poly.type
_entity_poly.pdbx_seq_one_letter_code
_entity_poly.pdbx_strand_id
1 'polypeptide(L)'
;MKIPEAIRQDKNIKWILLIGLLQTAACAVTYWFRISNPNIILIVILSAALVQFGYKAGILCGGIIYLYTMFYFSVEHSFWIFDTDGRSKVMVVAIGIVANILIVGSLKEHMERINKERLHQLEIATTLNRCAAELSADRNTGVAIYNLLGIICNYFQADRSYIFDIDYEKQIVINTYEYAAEGVSCQIDNLQEVPLSVIEVWMDRFKKGEVYYIADTKQEKGYPSYEMLVEQKVQRLLTVPLKKNEKIIGFVGVDNPRTHFDDATLLLSLQYFIVNSQSSQKQPGISLLR
;
A
#
# COMPACT_ATOMS: atom_id res chain seq x y z
N MET A 1 -9.08 10.81 9.75
CA MET A 1 -9.79 11.91 9.08
C MET A 1 -9.04 12.27 7.81
N LYS A 2 -9.48 11.77 6.64
CA LYS A 2 -8.81 12.03 5.33
C LYS A 2 -9.19 13.44 4.89
N ILE A 3 -8.19 14.32 4.75
CA ILE A 3 -8.38 15.65 4.15
C ILE A 3 -8.85 15.44 2.70
N PRO A 4 -9.97 16.05 2.26
CA PRO A 4 -10.46 15.91 0.90
C PRO A 4 -9.38 16.25 -0.13
N GLU A 5 -9.26 15.47 -1.20
CA GLU A 5 -8.22 15.64 -2.25
C GLU A 5 -8.20 17.05 -2.84
N ALA A 6 -9.36 17.72 -2.97
CA ALA A 6 -9.48 19.08 -3.43
C ALA A 6 -8.71 20.09 -2.54
N ILE A 7 -8.74 19.91 -1.19
CA ILE A 7 -8.01 20.80 -0.25
C ILE A 7 -6.50 20.53 -0.32
N ARG A 8 -6.10 19.28 -0.60
CA ARG A 8 -4.69 18.90 -0.78
C ARG A 8 -4.11 19.47 -2.08
N GLN A 9 -4.94 19.52 -3.13
CA GLN A 9 -4.56 20.09 -4.43
C GLN A 9 -4.38 21.60 -4.37
N ASP A 10 -5.25 22.31 -3.67
CA ASP A 10 -5.20 23.77 -3.47
C ASP A 10 -3.97 24.22 -2.66
N LYS A 11 -3.60 23.46 -1.61
CA LYS A 11 -2.36 23.72 -0.86
C LYS A 11 -1.12 23.58 -1.74
N ASN A 12 -1.07 22.57 -2.61
CA ASN A 12 0.08 22.36 -3.50
C ASN A 12 0.27 23.51 -4.50
N ILE A 13 -0.81 24.08 -5.05
CA ILE A 13 -0.71 25.20 -5.99
C ILE A 13 -0.14 26.45 -5.34
N LYS A 14 -0.58 26.80 -4.14
CA LYS A 14 -0.05 27.96 -3.39
C LYS A 14 1.44 27.84 -3.12
N TRP A 15 1.91 26.67 -2.74
CA TRP A 15 3.33 26.42 -2.49
C TRP A 15 4.16 26.42 -3.78
N ILE A 16 3.62 25.93 -4.89
CA ILE A 16 4.28 26.00 -6.21
C ILE A 16 4.44 27.46 -6.67
N LEU A 17 3.41 28.28 -6.49
CA LEU A 17 3.48 29.70 -6.79
C LEU A 17 4.48 30.42 -5.89
N LEU A 18 4.51 30.12 -4.61
CA LEU A 18 5.46 30.72 -3.66
C LEU A 18 6.91 30.39 -4.02
N ILE A 19 7.21 29.16 -4.39
CA ILE A 19 8.58 28.78 -4.80
C ILE A 19 8.96 29.42 -6.14
N GLY A 20 8.02 29.61 -7.07
CA GLY A 20 8.21 30.36 -8.29
C GLY A 20 8.55 31.82 -8.00
N LEU A 21 7.85 32.45 -7.05
CA LEU A 21 8.14 33.81 -6.59
C LEU A 21 9.55 33.91 -5.96
N LEU A 22 9.92 32.95 -5.12
CA LEU A 22 11.25 32.85 -4.53
C LEU A 22 12.33 32.70 -5.59
N GLN A 23 12.10 31.87 -6.61
CA GLN A 23 13.02 31.74 -7.76
C GLN A 23 13.18 33.03 -8.52
N THR A 24 12.10 33.78 -8.76
CA THR A 24 12.13 35.08 -9.42
C THR A 24 12.87 36.12 -8.59
N ALA A 25 12.65 36.15 -7.28
CA ALA A 25 13.39 37.02 -6.37
C ALA A 25 14.89 36.68 -6.37
N ALA A 26 15.27 35.42 -6.41
CA ALA A 26 16.66 35.00 -6.52
C ALA A 26 17.30 35.47 -7.84
N CYS A 27 16.58 35.39 -8.96
CA CYS A 27 17.04 35.98 -10.24
C CYS A 27 17.27 37.48 -10.12
N ALA A 28 16.35 38.24 -9.51
CA ALA A 28 16.48 39.65 -9.29
C ALA A 28 17.69 40.01 -8.41
N VAL A 29 17.92 39.28 -7.33
CA VAL A 29 19.05 39.45 -6.43
C VAL A 29 20.37 39.20 -7.17
N THR A 30 20.47 38.10 -7.91
CA THR A 30 21.69 37.76 -8.65
C THR A 30 21.99 38.79 -9.73
N TYR A 31 20.98 39.38 -10.34
CA TYR A 31 21.12 40.47 -11.30
C TYR A 31 21.60 41.76 -10.63
N TRP A 32 20.96 42.14 -9.52
CA TRP A 32 21.31 43.39 -8.79
C TRP A 32 22.76 43.40 -8.28
N PHE A 33 23.20 42.26 -7.69
CA PHE A 33 24.56 42.11 -7.17
C PHE A 33 25.60 41.81 -8.26
N ARG A 34 25.22 41.71 -9.52
CA ARG A 34 26.08 41.39 -10.67
C ARG A 34 26.90 40.12 -10.44
N ILE A 35 26.27 39.07 -9.91
CA ILE A 35 26.96 37.82 -9.64
C ILE A 35 27.43 37.20 -10.96
N SER A 36 28.74 36.93 -11.07
CA SER A 36 29.38 36.47 -12.32
C SER A 36 28.84 35.12 -12.81
N ASN A 37 28.42 34.23 -11.90
CA ASN A 37 27.86 32.93 -12.26
C ASN A 37 26.58 32.63 -11.44
N PRO A 38 25.44 33.27 -11.77
CA PRO A 38 24.20 33.13 -11.01
C PRO A 38 23.59 31.74 -11.10
N ASN A 39 23.88 30.99 -12.16
CA ASN A 39 23.21 29.74 -12.50
C ASN A 39 23.38 28.65 -11.42
N ILE A 40 24.52 28.60 -10.72
CA ILE A 40 24.76 27.64 -9.64
C ILE A 40 23.74 27.82 -8.52
N ILE A 41 23.52 29.04 -8.06
CA ILE A 41 22.56 29.37 -6.99
C ILE A 41 21.15 29.06 -7.45
N LEU A 42 20.80 29.42 -8.67
CA LEU A 42 19.46 29.23 -9.23
C LEU A 42 19.12 27.73 -9.42
N ILE A 43 20.11 26.93 -9.85
CA ILE A 43 19.95 25.47 -9.97
C ILE A 43 19.80 24.79 -8.60
N VAL A 44 20.46 25.28 -7.56
CA VAL A 44 20.26 24.75 -6.19
C VAL A 44 18.81 24.97 -5.72
N ILE A 45 18.24 26.14 -5.96
CA ILE A 45 16.84 26.44 -5.65
C ILE A 45 15.89 25.56 -6.48
N LEU A 46 16.19 25.38 -7.77
CA LEU A 46 15.46 24.46 -8.65
C LEU A 46 15.48 23.03 -8.09
N SER A 47 16.64 22.52 -7.67
CA SER A 47 16.78 21.19 -7.09
C SER A 47 15.96 21.05 -5.80
N ALA A 48 16.00 22.06 -4.93
CA ALA A 48 15.20 22.10 -3.70
C ALA A 48 13.70 22.11 -4.01
N ALA A 49 13.26 22.87 -5.02
CA ALA A 49 11.87 22.90 -5.47
C ALA A 49 11.41 21.54 -6.00
N LEU A 50 12.24 20.85 -6.78
CA LEU A 50 11.98 19.49 -7.27
C LEU A 50 11.83 18.49 -6.13
N VAL A 51 12.73 18.50 -5.15
CA VAL A 51 12.71 17.60 -4.01
C VAL A 51 11.46 17.81 -3.14
N GLN A 52 11.07 19.05 -2.88
CA GLN A 52 9.93 19.34 -2.00
C GLN A 52 8.58 19.25 -2.72
N PHE A 53 8.45 19.81 -3.92
CA PHE A 53 7.17 20.02 -4.59
C PHE A 53 7.01 19.22 -5.89
N GLY A 54 8.06 18.51 -6.35
CA GLY A 54 8.03 17.65 -7.54
C GLY A 54 8.11 18.36 -8.87
N TYR A 55 7.83 17.62 -9.96
CA TYR A 55 8.03 18.06 -11.33
C TYR A 55 7.34 19.39 -11.69
N LYS A 56 6.12 19.63 -11.20
CA LYS A 56 5.37 20.87 -11.50
C LYS A 56 6.12 22.12 -11.04
N ALA A 57 6.68 22.08 -9.83
CA ALA A 57 7.50 23.16 -9.29
C ALA A 57 8.83 23.29 -10.05
N GLY A 58 9.45 22.16 -10.37
CA GLY A 58 10.69 22.12 -11.13
C GLY A 58 10.55 22.71 -12.53
N ILE A 59 9.48 22.39 -13.26
CA ILE A 59 9.22 22.96 -14.58
C ILE A 59 9.00 24.48 -14.50
N LEU A 60 8.23 24.94 -13.50
CA LEU A 60 8.02 26.37 -13.28
C LEU A 60 9.35 27.12 -12.98
N CYS A 61 10.12 26.63 -12.00
CA CYS A 61 11.41 27.24 -11.65
C CYS A 61 12.41 27.13 -12.79
N GLY A 62 12.47 26.02 -13.50
CA GLY A 62 13.32 25.82 -14.66
C GLY A 62 12.98 26.80 -15.80
N GLY A 63 11.69 27.05 -16.07
CA GLY A 63 11.24 28.06 -17.03
C GLY A 63 11.66 29.47 -16.63
N ILE A 64 11.54 29.81 -15.34
CA ILE A 64 11.98 31.13 -14.82
C ILE A 64 13.49 31.30 -15.01
N ILE A 65 14.30 30.29 -14.66
CA ILE A 65 15.75 30.30 -14.83
C ILE A 65 16.10 30.44 -16.32
N TYR A 66 15.43 29.71 -17.19
CA TYR A 66 15.68 29.75 -18.63
C TYR A 66 15.41 31.13 -19.21
N LEU A 67 14.27 31.77 -18.89
CA LEU A 67 13.93 33.11 -19.31
C LEU A 67 14.93 34.15 -18.78
N TYR A 68 15.31 34.04 -17.50
CA TYR A 68 16.34 34.87 -16.90
C TYR A 68 17.69 34.72 -17.62
N THR A 69 18.10 33.50 -17.94
CA THR A 69 19.34 33.17 -18.62
C THR A 69 19.35 33.78 -20.04
N MET A 70 18.24 33.67 -20.75
CA MET A 70 18.08 34.32 -22.07
C MET A 70 18.26 35.86 -21.97
N PHE A 71 17.59 36.48 -20.99
CA PHE A 71 17.74 37.91 -20.75
C PHE A 71 19.18 38.31 -20.38
N TYR A 72 19.79 37.56 -19.45
CA TYR A 72 21.10 37.94 -18.88
C TYR A 72 22.26 37.80 -19.87
N PHE A 73 22.25 36.78 -20.75
CA PHE A 73 23.32 36.52 -21.71
C PHE A 73 23.02 37.05 -23.14
N SER A 74 21.89 37.69 -23.37
CA SER A 74 21.63 38.34 -24.68
C SER A 74 22.33 39.69 -24.81
N VAL A 75 22.63 40.10 -26.05
CA VAL A 75 23.19 41.39 -26.35
C VAL A 75 22.17 42.47 -26.02
N GLU A 76 22.59 43.49 -25.29
CA GLU A 76 21.73 44.62 -24.84
C GLU A 76 20.41 44.17 -24.16
N HIS A 77 20.44 42.99 -23.52
CA HIS A 77 19.26 42.39 -22.87
C HIS A 77 18.03 42.23 -23.79
N SER A 78 18.30 41.95 -25.08
CA SER A 78 17.28 41.87 -26.14
C SER A 78 16.45 40.57 -26.16
N PHE A 79 16.79 39.54 -25.35
CA PHE A 79 16.24 38.16 -25.32
C PHE A 79 16.54 37.33 -26.57
N TRP A 80 16.74 37.91 -27.73
CA TRP A 80 16.79 37.20 -29.01
C TRP A 80 18.14 37.25 -29.72
N ILE A 81 18.97 38.24 -29.42
CA ILE A 81 20.25 38.45 -30.07
C ILE A 81 21.36 37.98 -29.12
N PHE A 82 22.13 37.02 -29.57
CA PHE A 82 23.24 36.46 -28.79
C PHE A 82 24.52 36.50 -29.60
N ASP A 83 25.61 36.80 -28.92
CA ASP A 83 26.94 36.53 -29.43
C ASP A 83 27.29 35.03 -29.31
N THR A 84 28.46 34.62 -29.81
CA THR A 84 28.85 33.19 -29.77
C THR A 84 29.02 32.68 -28.36
N ASP A 85 29.50 33.49 -27.42
CA ASP A 85 29.71 33.13 -26.03
C ASP A 85 28.38 33.01 -25.26
N GLY A 86 27.50 34.02 -25.42
CA GLY A 86 26.16 34.03 -24.82
C GLY A 86 25.30 32.84 -25.28
N ARG A 87 25.37 32.51 -26.59
CA ARG A 87 24.66 31.35 -27.16
C ARG A 87 25.09 30.04 -26.51
N SER A 88 26.40 29.81 -26.34
CA SER A 88 26.96 28.65 -25.70
C SER A 88 26.51 28.56 -24.23
N LYS A 89 26.52 29.68 -23.49
CA LYS A 89 26.07 29.70 -22.08
C LYS A 89 24.60 29.40 -21.92
N VAL A 90 23.74 29.95 -22.77
CA VAL A 90 22.28 29.62 -22.74
C VAL A 90 22.04 28.14 -23.02
N MET A 91 22.73 27.55 -24.00
CA MET A 91 22.62 26.12 -24.31
C MET A 91 23.05 25.20 -23.13
N VAL A 92 24.19 25.54 -22.52
CA VAL A 92 24.70 24.77 -21.36
C VAL A 92 23.71 24.83 -20.17
N VAL A 93 23.17 26.01 -19.90
CA VAL A 93 22.17 26.17 -18.81
C VAL A 93 20.87 25.44 -19.14
N ALA A 94 20.39 25.48 -20.38
CA ALA A 94 19.20 24.75 -20.81
C ALA A 94 19.36 23.22 -20.61
N ILE A 95 20.50 22.69 -21.04
CA ILE A 95 20.86 21.29 -20.83
C ILE A 95 20.91 20.96 -19.31
N GLY A 96 21.54 21.83 -18.52
CA GLY A 96 21.64 21.69 -17.08
C GLY A 96 20.29 21.71 -16.37
N ILE A 97 19.36 22.57 -16.78
CA ILE A 97 17.98 22.59 -16.25
C ILE A 97 17.26 21.28 -16.56
N VAL A 98 17.30 20.84 -17.83
CA VAL A 98 16.64 19.60 -18.26
C VAL A 98 17.23 18.40 -17.53
N ALA A 99 18.55 18.28 -17.49
CA ALA A 99 19.23 17.21 -16.76
C ALA A 99 18.87 17.20 -15.28
N ASN A 100 18.86 18.38 -14.62
CA ASN A 100 18.48 18.51 -13.22
C ASN A 100 17.02 18.06 -12.97
N ILE A 101 16.07 18.50 -13.81
CA ILE A 101 14.66 18.09 -13.70
C ILE A 101 14.51 16.58 -13.84
N LEU A 102 15.19 15.97 -14.81
CA LEU A 102 15.11 14.53 -15.05
C LEU A 102 15.75 13.71 -13.92
N ILE A 103 16.97 14.08 -13.52
CA ILE A 103 17.73 13.31 -12.51
C ILE A 103 17.09 13.47 -11.13
N VAL A 104 16.91 14.70 -10.65
CA VAL A 104 16.38 14.96 -9.30
C VAL A 104 14.92 14.54 -9.21
N GLY A 105 14.12 14.76 -10.26
CA GLY A 105 12.73 14.35 -10.31
C GLY A 105 12.58 12.82 -10.26
N SER A 106 13.34 12.07 -11.06
CA SER A 106 13.32 10.61 -11.06
C SER A 106 13.82 10.03 -9.72
N LEU A 107 14.86 10.64 -9.14
CA LEU A 107 15.37 10.24 -7.83
C LEU A 107 14.32 10.41 -6.74
N LYS A 108 13.60 11.54 -6.75
CA LYS A 108 12.48 11.76 -5.81
C LYS A 108 11.40 10.70 -5.94
N GLU A 109 10.93 10.39 -7.14
CA GLU A 109 9.90 9.38 -7.37
C GLU A 109 10.36 7.98 -6.89
N HIS A 110 11.62 7.66 -7.16
CA HIS A 110 12.22 6.40 -6.70
C HIS A 110 12.27 6.32 -5.17
N MET A 111 12.70 7.38 -4.51
CA MET A 111 12.73 7.47 -3.05
C MET A 111 11.33 7.39 -2.42
N GLU A 112 10.33 8.04 -3.01
CA GLU A 112 8.94 7.96 -2.55
C GLU A 112 8.38 6.55 -2.67
N ARG A 113 8.71 5.84 -3.75
CA ARG A 113 8.33 4.44 -3.95
C ARG A 113 8.94 3.53 -2.90
N ILE A 114 10.26 3.64 -2.70
CA ILE A 114 10.98 2.86 -1.67
C ILE A 114 10.40 3.14 -0.27
N ASN A 115 10.13 4.40 0.04
CA ASN A 115 9.58 4.77 1.35
C ASN A 115 8.17 4.19 1.57
N LYS A 116 7.31 4.20 0.55
CA LYS A 116 5.98 3.57 0.63
C LYS A 116 6.09 2.07 0.88
N GLU A 117 6.97 1.40 0.16
CA GLU A 117 7.20 -0.04 0.31
C GLU A 117 7.75 -0.40 1.69
N ARG A 118 8.72 0.39 2.19
CA ARG A 118 9.25 0.23 3.56
C ARG A 118 8.18 0.43 4.63
N LEU A 119 7.33 1.45 4.50
CA LEU A 119 6.25 1.70 5.45
C LEU A 119 5.26 0.53 5.46
N HIS A 120 4.90 0.00 4.30
CA HIS A 120 4.04 -1.16 4.18
C HIS A 120 4.65 -2.41 4.84
N GLN A 121 5.95 -2.69 4.58
CA GLN A 121 6.65 -3.80 5.24
C GLN A 121 6.73 -3.64 6.76
N LEU A 122 6.96 -2.42 7.26
CA LEU A 122 6.94 -2.13 8.70
C LEU A 122 5.56 -2.36 9.31
N GLU A 123 4.49 -1.99 8.61
CA GLU A 123 3.11 -2.23 9.05
C GLU A 123 2.82 -3.74 9.17
N ILE A 124 3.19 -4.53 8.15
CA ILE A 124 3.09 -6.00 8.20
C ILE A 124 3.90 -6.57 9.37
N ALA A 125 5.18 -6.19 9.51
CA ALA A 125 6.04 -6.70 10.57
C ALA A 125 5.50 -6.36 11.98
N THR A 126 5.00 -5.14 12.16
CA THR A 126 4.41 -4.71 13.43
C THR A 126 3.14 -5.52 13.74
N THR A 127 2.30 -5.75 12.73
CA THR A 127 1.08 -6.54 12.87
C THR A 127 1.40 -8.00 13.17
N LEU A 128 2.39 -8.59 12.49
CA LEU A 128 2.87 -9.96 12.78
C LEU A 128 3.39 -10.10 14.21
N ASN A 129 4.15 -9.14 14.70
CA ASN A 129 4.64 -9.15 16.08
C ASN A 129 3.50 -9.10 17.09
N ARG A 130 2.45 -8.31 16.84
CA ARG A 130 1.25 -8.29 17.68
C ARG A 130 0.53 -9.63 17.66
N CYS A 131 0.34 -10.24 16.50
CA CYS A 131 -0.24 -11.56 16.34
C CYS A 131 0.56 -12.63 17.08
N ALA A 132 1.87 -12.63 16.95
CA ALA A 132 2.76 -13.57 17.65
C ALA A 132 2.70 -13.40 19.18
N ALA A 133 2.62 -12.16 19.67
CA ALA A 133 2.47 -11.87 21.09
C ALA A 133 1.15 -12.41 21.65
N GLU A 134 0.03 -12.27 20.92
CA GLU A 134 -1.26 -12.86 21.34
C GLU A 134 -1.22 -14.39 21.41
N LEU A 135 -0.59 -15.04 20.43
CA LEU A 135 -0.47 -16.50 20.40
C LEU A 135 0.52 -17.05 21.43
N SER A 136 1.52 -16.27 21.84
CA SER A 136 2.53 -16.64 22.83
C SER A 136 2.13 -16.33 24.26
N ALA A 137 1.07 -15.53 24.47
CA ALA A 137 0.53 -15.26 25.79
C ALA A 137 -0.02 -16.57 26.38
N ASP A 138 0.26 -16.83 27.69
CA ASP A 138 -0.22 -18.01 28.41
C ASP A 138 -1.72 -17.87 28.69
N ARG A 139 -2.52 -17.96 27.62
CA ARG A 139 -3.98 -17.81 27.59
C ARG A 139 -4.62 -19.02 26.93
N ASN A 140 -5.91 -19.16 27.18
CA ASN A 140 -6.73 -20.12 26.42
C ASN A 140 -6.55 -19.89 24.91
N THR A 141 -6.13 -20.93 24.19
CA THR A 141 -5.81 -20.88 22.76
C THR A 141 -6.96 -20.30 21.92
N GLY A 142 -8.22 -20.58 22.28
CA GLY A 142 -9.39 -20.04 21.59
C GLY A 142 -9.48 -18.51 21.71
N VAL A 143 -9.18 -17.96 22.89
CA VAL A 143 -9.14 -16.49 23.10
C VAL A 143 -8.00 -15.86 22.31
N ALA A 144 -6.83 -16.51 22.29
CA ALA A 144 -5.68 -16.02 21.53
C ALA A 144 -5.97 -15.99 20.01
N ILE A 145 -6.63 -17.02 19.47
CA ILE A 145 -7.03 -17.06 18.05
C ILE A 145 -8.10 -15.99 17.76
N TYR A 146 -9.07 -15.81 18.66
CA TYR A 146 -10.09 -14.77 18.49
C TYR A 146 -9.46 -13.36 18.47
N ASN A 147 -8.53 -13.06 19.37
CA ASN A 147 -7.80 -11.79 19.39
C ASN A 147 -6.95 -11.60 18.14
N LEU A 148 -6.28 -12.66 17.68
CA LEU A 148 -5.53 -12.66 16.42
C LEU A 148 -6.43 -12.31 15.23
N LEU A 149 -7.60 -12.92 15.14
CA LEU A 149 -8.58 -12.60 14.09
C LEU A 149 -9.02 -11.15 14.19
N GLY A 150 -9.23 -10.60 15.39
CA GLY A 150 -9.51 -9.18 15.58
C GLY A 150 -8.40 -8.26 15.05
N ILE A 151 -7.13 -8.63 15.23
CA ILE A 151 -5.99 -7.88 14.68
C ILE A 151 -6.00 -7.95 13.14
N ILE A 152 -6.24 -9.13 12.56
CA ILE A 152 -6.35 -9.34 11.11
C ILE A 152 -7.50 -8.49 10.54
N CYS A 153 -8.69 -8.58 11.14
CA CYS A 153 -9.87 -7.84 10.72
C CYS A 153 -9.61 -6.32 10.70
N ASN A 154 -8.96 -5.80 11.73
CA ASN A 154 -8.58 -4.39 11.82
C ASN A 154 -7.54 -3.96 10.77
N TYR A 155 -6.53 -4.79 10.49
CA TYR A 155 -5.52 -4.50 9.47
C TYR A 155 -6.15 -4.36 8.08
N PHE A 156 -7.04 -5.27 7.72
CA PHE A 156 -7.76 -5.22 6.45
C PHE A 156 -8.95 -4.24 6.45
N GLN A 157 -9.31 -3.67 7.59
CA GLN A 157 -10.56 -2.95 7.79
C GLN A 157 -11.74 -3.74 7.22
N ALA A 158 -11.75 -5.03 7.51
CA ALA A 158 -12.70 -6.00 7.00
C ALA A 158 -13.98 -6.05 7.85
N ASP A 159 -15.03 -6.65 7.30
CA ASP A 159 -16.26 -6.92 8.04
C ASP A 159 -16.08 -8.13 8.97
N ARG A 160 -15.40 -9.17 8.50
CA ARG A 160 -15.11 -10.40 9.25
C ARG A 160 -13.73 -10.92 8.92
N SER A 161 -13.16 -11.66 9.86
CA SER A 161 -12.01 -12.54 9.65
C SER A 161 -12.29 -13.89 10.29
N TYR A 162 -11.85 -14.97 9.68
CA TYR A 162 -12.26 -16.31 10.07
C TYR A 162 -11.23 -17.37 9.76
N ILE A 163 -11.38 -18.53 10.40
CA ILE A 163 -10.65 -19.75 10.12
C ILE A 163 -11.67 -20.88 9.87
N PHE A 164 -11.50 -21.57 8.76
CA PHE A 164 -12.23 -22.77 8.44
C PHE A 164 -11.33 -24.00 8.51
N ASP A 165 -11.80 -25.07 9.10
CA ASP A 165 -11.22 -26.41 9.04
C ASP A 165 -11.89 -27.23 7.96
N ILE A 166 -11.15 -28.18 7.35
CA ILE A 166 -11.66 -29.12 6.35
C ILE A 166 -11.78 -30.51 6.98
N ASP A 167 -13.00 -31.04 6.98
CA ASP A 167 -13.27 -32.45 7.28
C ASP A 167 -13.40 -33.22 5.96
N TYR A 168 -12.32 -33.90 5.57
CA TYR A 168 -12.30 -34.71 4.34
C TYR A 168 -13.13 -36.01 4.43
N GLU A 169 -13.41 -36.52 5.62
CA GLU A 169 -14.24 -37.71 5.78
C GLU A 169 -15.70 -37.38 5.51
N LYS A 170 -16.15 -36.24 6.03
CA LYS A 170 -17.52 -35.74 5.80
C LYS A 170 -17.67 -34.91 4.54
N GLN A 171 -16.59 -34.55 3.86
CA GLN A 171 -16.56 -33.65 2.69
C GLN A 171 -17.20 -32.27 2.96
N ILE A 172 -16.88 -31.69 4.12
CA ILE A 172 -17.39 -30.37 4.55
C ILE A 172 -16.25 -29.46 4.98
N VAL A 173 -16.54 -28.18 5.02
CA VAL A 173 -15.75 -27.15 5.72
C VAL A 173 -16.56 -26.57 6.87
N ILE A 174 -15.87 -26.26 7.95
CA ILE A 174 -16.45 -25.84 9.22
C ILE A 174 -15.82 -24.53 9.63
N ASN A 175 -16.61 -23.48 9.85
CA ASN A 175 -16.14 -22.22 10.42
C ASN A 175 -15.79 -22.43 11.90
N THR A 176 -14.51 -22.58 12.20
CA THR A 176 -14.04 -22.94 13.55
C THR A 176 -13.85 -21.70 14.43
N TYR A 177 -13.41 -20.61 13.85
CA TYR A 177 -13.21 -19.34 14.53
C TYR A 177 -13.61 -18.18 13.64
N GLU A 178 -14.30 -17.20 14.22
CA GLU A 178 -14.70 -15.99 13.52
C GLU A 178 -14.62 -14.78 14.45
N TYR A 179 -14.14 -13.68 13.90
CA TYR A 179 -14.24 -12.34 14.48
C TYR A 179 -15.05 -11.47 13.53
N ALA A 180 -16.11 -10.84 14.02
CA ALA A 180 -16.93 -9.88 13.28
C ALA A 180 -16.67 -8.47 13.82
N ALA A 181 -16.53 -7.49 12.92
CA ALA A 181 -16.40 -6.09 13.28
C ALA A 181 -17.69 -5.56 13.93
N GLU A 182 -17.61 -4.45 14.64
CA GLU A 182 -18.76 -3.83 15.30
C GLU A 182 -19.89 -3.54 14.29
N GLY A 183 -21.10 -3.98 14.61
CA GLY A 183 -22.28 -3.84 13.74
C GLY A 183 -22.39 -4.85 12.61
N VAL A 184 -21.47 -5.81 12.51
CA VAL A 184 -21.49 -6.90 11.52
C VAL A 184 -22.00 -8.18 12.19
N SER A 185 -22.93 -8.89 11.53
CA SER A 185 -23.43 -10.18 12.01
C SER A 185 -22.39 -11.27 11.87
N CYS A 186 -22.20 -12.06 12.93
CA CYS A 186 -21.41 -13.27 12.93
C CYS A 186 -22.12 -14.34 12.08
N GLN A 187 -21.37 -15.18 11.37
CA GLN A 187 -21.88 -16.25 10.50
C GLN A 187 -21.42 -17.63 10.94
N ILE A 188 -20.66 -17.73 12.01
CA ILE A 188 -20.07 -18.99 12.48
C ILE A 188 -21.10 -20.10 12.63
N ASP A 189 -22.27 -19.81 13.21
CA ASP A 189 -23.32 -20.80 13.43
C ASP A 189 -23.98 -21.28 12.13
N ASN A 190 -23.97 -20.46 11.09
CA ASN A 190 -24.56 -20.78 9.79
C ASN A 190 -23.61 -21.57 8.88
N LEU A 191 -22.32 -21.65 9.23
CA LEU A 191 -21.26 -22.18 8.38
C LEU A 191 -20.57 -23.41 9.02
N GLN A 192 -21.34 -24.26 9.73
CA GLN A 192 -20.80 -25.42 10.41
C GLN A 192 -20.72 -26.69 9.54
N GLU A 193 -21.50 -26.77 8.47
CA GLU A 193 -21.55 -27.94 7.60
C GLU A 193 -21.64 -27.54 6.13
N VAL A 194 -20.69 -26.70 5.66
CA VAL A 194 -20.67 -26.27 4.27
C VAL A 194 -20.04 -27.37 3.40
N PRO A 195 -20.73 -27.89 2.36
CA PRO A 195 -20.16 -28.91 1.49
C PRO A 195 -18.87 -28.45 0.83
N LEU A 196 -17.85 -29.30 0.77
CA LEU A 196 -16.55 -28.98 0.18
C LEU A 196 -16.68 -28.60 -1.32
N SER A 197 -17.70 -29.13 -2.00
CA SER A 197 -18.01 -28.77 -3.39
C SER A 197 -18.37 -27.31 -3.59
N VAL A 198 -18.87 -26.63 -2.56
CA VAL A 198 -19.19 -25.19 -2.62
C VAL A 198 -17.94 -24.34 -2.85
N ILE A 199 -16.81 -24.80 -2.32
CA ILE A 199 -15.51 -24.09 -2.45
C ILE A 199 -14.52 -24.84 -3.36
N GLU A 200 -14.98 -25.68 -4.29
CA GLU A 200 -14.09 -26.48 -5.15
C GLU A 200 -13.12 -25.61 -5.96
N VAL A 201 -13.58 -24.47 -6.46
CA VAL A 201 -12.74 -23.50 -7.22
C VAL A 201 -11.64 -22.94 -6.33
N TRP A 202 -11.94 -22.67 -5.05
CA TRP A 202 -10.94 -22.19 -4.08
C TRP A 202 -9.92 -23.29 -3.82
N MET A 203 -10.38 -24.53 -3.64
CA MET A 203 -9.51 -25.69 -3.40
C MET A 203 -8.55 -25.94 -4.57
N ASP A 204 -8.98 -25.72 -5.79
CA ASP A 204 -8.13 -25.87 -6.97
C ASP A 204 -7.02 -24.80 -7.04
N ARG A 205 -7.31 -23.57 -6.60
CA ARG A 205 -6.29 -22.54 -6.41
C ARG A 205 -5.33 -22.88 -5.28
N PHE A 206 -5.86 -23.31 -4.14
CA PHE A 206 -5.06 -23.71 -2.97
C PHE A 206 -4.11 -24.87 -3.26
N LYS A 207 -4.51 -25.86 -4.06
CA LYS A 207 -3.66 -26.96 -4.53
C LYS A 207 -2.48 -26.47 -5.38
N LYS A 208 -2.68 -25.39 -6.16
CA LYS A 208 -1.62 -24.73 -6.95
C LYS A 208 -0.71 -23.83 -6.11
N GLY A 209 -0.98 -23.69 -4.80
CA GLY A 209 -0.25 -22.78 -3.93
C GLY A 209 -0.68 -21.32 -4.04
N GLU A 210 -1.79 -21.06 -4.72
CA GLU A 210 -2.34 -19.73 -4.93
C GLU A 210 -3.29 -19.36 -3.79
N VAL A 211 -3.49 -18.06 -3.58
CA VAL A 211 -4.54 -17.50 -2.73
C VAL A 211 -5.84 -17.41 -3.53
N TYR A 212 -6.98 -17.34 -2.85
CA TYR A 212 -8.24 -17.07 -3.51
C TYR A 212 -8.71 -15.65 -3.16
N TYR A 213 -8.87 -14.83 -4.19
CA TYR A 213 -9.26 -13.43 -4.07
C TYR A 213 -10.45 -13.13 -4.99
N ILE A 214 -11.48 -12.51 -4.43
CA ILE A 214 -12.64 -12.00 -5.14
C ILE A 214 -12.68 -10.48 -5.00
N ALA A 215 -12.55 -9.77 -6.12
CA ALA A 215 -12.64 -8.31 -6.16
C ALA A 215 -14.08 -7.79 -6.13
N ASP A 216 -15.01 -8.55 -6.73
CA ASP A 216 -16.44 -8.28 -6.75
C ASP A 216 -17.19 -9.62 -6.91
N THR A 217 -17.93 -10.00 -5.89
CA THR A 217 -18.72 -11.25 -5.88
C THR A 217 -19.69 -11.38 -7.06
N LYS A 218 -20.13 -10.28 -7.65
CA LYS A 218 -20.98 -10.33 -8.85
C LYS A 218 -20.32 -11.03 -10.04
N GLN A 219 -18.99 -11.05 -10.08
CA GLN A 219 -18.21 -11.72 -11.13
C GLN A 219 -18.16 -13.25 -10.94
N GLU A 220 -18.48 -13.72 -9.72
CA GLU A 220 -18.50 -15.14 -9.37
C GLU A 220 -19.84 -15.84 -9.71
N LYS A 221 -20.76 -15.13 -10.36
CA LYS A 221 -22.06 -15.69 -10.72
C LYS A 221 -21.89 -16.95 -11.60
N GLY A 222 -22.44 -18.06 -11.12
CA GLY A 222 -22.29 -19.38 -11.75
C GLY A 222 -21.27 -20.30 -11.07
N TYR A 223 -20.46 -19.80 -10.14
CA TYR A 223 -19.65 -20.66 -9.27
C TYR A 223 -20.45 -21.16 -8.07
N PRO A 224 -20.13 -22.37 -7.56
CA PRO A 224 -20.89 -22.98 -6.45
C PRO A 224 -20.96 -22.12 -5.17
N SER A 225 -19.93 -21.31 -4.91
CA SER A 225 -19.87 -20.43 -3.73
C SER A 225 -20.70 -19.14 -3.85
N TYR A 226 -21.22 -18.80 -5.03
CA TYR A 226 -21.85 -17.50 -5.29
C TYR A 226 -23.03 -17.21 -4.36
N GLU A 227 -23.99 -18.12 -4.29
CA GLU A 227 -25.22 -17.92 -3.49
C GLU A 227 -24.89 -17.76 -2.00
N MET A 228 -23.97 -18.59 -1.47
CA MET A 228 -23.49 -18.49 -0.11
C MET A 228 -22.88 -17.12 0.19
N LEU A 229 -22.03 -16.60 -0.71
CA LEU A 229 -21.39 -15.30 -0.54
C LEU A 229 -22.38 -14.14 -0.59
N VAL A 230 -23.36 -14.20 -1.48
CA VAL A 230 -24.43 -13.20 -1.61
C VAL A 230 -25.31 -13.17 -0.35
N GLU A 231 -25.72 -14.32 0.17
CA GLU A 231 -26.52 -14.43 1.39
C GLU A 231 -25.80 -13.81 2.59
N GLN A 232 -24.49 -13.98 2.69
CA GLN A 232 -23.65 -13.39 3.74
C GLN A 232 -23.27 -11.94 3.47
N LYS A 233 -23.72 -11.32 2.38
CA LYS A 233 -23.40 -9.95 1.94
C LYS A 233 -21.92 -9.74 1.70
N VAL A 234 -21.20 -10.77 1.26
CA VAL A 234 -19.79 -10.69 0.89
C VAL A 234 -19.68 -10.08 -0.50
N GLN A 235 -19.02 -8.94 -0.61
CA GLN A 235 -18.72 -8.26 -1.87
C GLN A 235 -17.30 -8.54 -2.35
N ARG A 236 -16.37 -8.69 -1.40
CA ARG A 236 -14.95 -9.00 -1.62
C ARG A 236 -14.52 -10.08 -0.65
N LEU A 237 -13.57 -10.88 -1.07
CA LEU A 237 -13.05 -11.95 -0.25
C LEU A 237 -11.56 -12.14 -0.53
N LEU A 238 -10.78 -12.35 0.53
CA LEU A 238 -9.39 -12.77 0.42
C LEU A 238 -9.16 -13.94 1.37
N THR A 239 -8.74 -15.09 0.82
CA THR A 239 -8.46 -16.28 1.62
C THR A 239 -7.13 -16.91 1.23
N VAL A 240 -6.48 -17.51 2.23
CA VAL A 240 -5.24 -18.28 2.05
C VAL A 240 -5.38 -19.67 2.68
N PRO A 241 -4.83 -20.72 2.06
CA PRO A 241 -4.90 -22.07 2.59
C PRO A 241 -4.07 -22.21 3.87
N LEU A 242 -4.52 -23.03 4.80
CA LEU A 242 -3.72 -23.51 5.93
C LEU A 242 -3.20 -24.91 5.60
N LYS A 243 -1.86 -25.07 5.57
CA LYS A 243 -1.21 -26.31 5.20
C LYS A 243 -0.46 -26.93 6.37
N LYS A 244 -0.59 -28.24 6.54
CA LYS A 244 0.22 -29.04 7.45
C LYS A 244 0.73 -30.26 6.70
N ASN A 245 2.06 -30.45 6.64
CA ASN A 245 2.71 -31.53 5.89
C ASN A 245 2.17 -31.60 4.43
N GLU A 246 2.18 -30.48 3.73
CA GLU A 246 1.70 -30.29 2.34
C GLU A 246 0.19 -30.56 2.14
N LYS A 247 -0.52 -31.03 3.15
CA LYS A 247 -1.97 -31.21 3.09
C LYS A 247 -2.68 -29.91 3.50
N ILE A 248 -3.64 -29.48 2.72
CA ILE A 248 -4.52 -28.36 3.07
C ILE A 248 -5.46 -28.85 4.17
N ILE A 249 -5.41 -28.23 5.35
CA ILE A 249 -6.23 -28.61 6.51
C ILE A 249 -7.36 -27.63 6.77
N GLY A 250 -7.33 -26.48 6.12
CA GLY A 250 -8.28 -25.40 6.28
C GLY A 250 -7.87 -24.18 5.48
N PHE A 251 -8.45 -23.05 5.81
CA PHE A 251 -8.07 -21.73 5.27
C PHE A 251 -8.40 -20.64 6.27
N VAL A 252 -7.69 -19.51 6.16
CA VAL A 252 -7.96 -18.27 6.88
C VAL A 252 -8.32 -17.19 5.86
N GLY A 253 -9.28 -16.33 6.21
CA GLY A 253 -9.71 -15.31 5.29
C GLY A 253 -10.33 -14.10 5.94
N VAL A 254 -10.65 -13.11 5.08
CA VAL A 254 -11.34 -11.88 5.43
C VAL A 254 -12.42 -11.56 4.42
N ASP A 255 -13.57 -11.07 4.92
CA ASP A 255 -14.69 -10.60 4.10
C ASP A 255 -14.72 -9.09 4.04
N ASN A 256 -15.02 -8.57 2.87
CA ASN A 256 -15.16 -7.14 2.60
C ASN A 256 -13.97 -6.28 3.06
N PRO A 257 -12.71 -6.69 2.76
CA PRO A 257 -11.56 -5.86 3.09
C PRO A 257 -11.64 -4.51 2.38
N ARG A 258 -11.32 -3.42 3.11
CA ARG A 258 -11.31 -2.04 2.59
C ARG A 258 -9.90 -1.54 2.34
N THR A 259 -8.92 -2.12 3.03
CA THR A 259 -7.48 -1.86 2.86
C THR A 259 -6.78 -3.16 2.53
N HIS A 260 -5.66 -3.10 1.79
CA HIS A 260 -4.82 -4.26 1.45
C HIS A 260 -5.59 -5.44 0.81
N PHE A 261 -6.69 -5.14 0.12
CA PHE A 261 -7.67 -6.14 -0.33
C PHE A 261 -7.13 -7.13 -1.38
N ASP A 262 -6.00 -6.83 -2.02
CA ASP A 262 -5.29 -7.64 -3.01
C ASP A 262 -3.91 -8.14 -2.51
N ASP A 263 -3.57 -7.87 -1.25
CA ASP A 263 -2.30 -8.25 -0.65
C ASP A 263 -2.49 -9.31 0.46
N ALA A 264 -2.17 -10.54 0.14
CA ALA A 264 -2.26 -11.67 1.07
C ALA A 264 -1.03 -11.85 1.97
N THR A 265 -0.02 -10.98 1.90
CA THR A 265 1.28 -11.17 2.57
C THR A 265 1.16 -11.40 4.07
N LEU A 266 0.29 -10.63 4.75
CA LEU A 266 0.04 -10.82 6.18
C LEU A 266 -0.56 -12.20 6.48
N LEU A 267 -1.61 -12.60 5.76
CA LEU A 267 -2.28 -13.89 5.97
C LEU A 267 -1.35 -15.06 5.68
N LEU A 268 -0.58 -14.99 4.59
CA LEU A 268 0.43 -16.00 4.24
C LEU A 268 1.51 -16.13 5.32
N SER A 269 1.96 -15.01 5.89
CA SER A 269 2.94 -15.01 6.97
C SER A 269 2.41 -15.62 8.27
N LEU A 270 1.10 -15.55 8.51
CA LEU A 270 0.45 -16.08 9.71
C LEU A 270 0.10 -17.57 9.61
N GLN A 271 0.11 -18.20 8.43
CA GLN A 271 -0.25 -19.62 8.23
C GLN A 271 0.43 -20.55 9.24
N TYR A 272 1.74 -20.42 9.38
CA TYR A 272 2.53 -21.28 10.28
C TYR A 272 2.10 -21.12 11.74
N PHE A 273 1.86 -19.90 12.20
CA PHE A 273 1.46 -19.64 13.57
C PHE A 273 0.06 -20.20 13.85
N ILE A 274 -0.90 -20.02 12.93
CA ILE A 274 -2.27 -20.51 13.05
C ILE A 274 -2.29 -22.03 13.11
N VAL A 275 -1.59 -22.70 12.19
CA VAL A 275 -1.54 -24.20 12.12
C VAL A 275 -0.95 -24.79 13.40
N ASN A 276 0.12 -24.20 13.95
CA ASN A 276 0.75 -24.69 15.17
C ASN A 276 -0.14 -24.48 16.40
N SER A 277 -0.84 -23.36 16.49
CA SER A 277 -1.78 -23.07 17.59
C SER A 277 -2.96 -24.05 17.61
N GLN A 278 -3.52 -24.37 16.44
CA GLN A 278 -4.60 -25.38 16.33
C GLN A 278 -4.10 -26.80 16.67
N SER A 279 -2.86 -27.12 16.35
CA SER A 279 -2.27 -28.44 16.64
C SER A 279 -2.11 -28.71 18.12
N SER A 280 -1.90 -27.70 18.93
CA SER A 280 -1.80 -27.80 20.39
C SER A 280 -3.13 -28.17 21.06
N GLN A 281 -4.27 -27.90 20.43
CA GLN A 281 -5.59 -28.28 20.92
C GLN A 281 -5.97 -29.75 20.58
N LYS A 282 -5.43 -30.32 19.52
CA LYS A 282 -5.75 -31.69 19.05
C LYS A 282 -4.93 -32.81 19.71
N GLN A 283 -4.10 -32.52 20.73
CA GLN A 283 -3.49 -33.58 21.54
C GLN A 283 -4.52 -34.09 22.55
N PRO A 284 -5.02 -35.35 22.42
CA PRO A 284 -5.86 -35.94 23.42
C PRO A 284 -4.98 -36.40 24.60
N GLY A 285 -5.13 -35.76 25.72
CA GLY A 285 -4.48 -36.25 26.92
C GLY A 285 -4.16 -35.16 27.93
N ILE A 286 -5.16 -34.79 28.66
CA ILE A 286 -5.26 -34.98 30.13
C ILE A 286 -6.66 -34.50 30.47
N SER A 287 -7.56 -35.47 30.71
CA SER A 287 -8.77 -35.21 31.47
C SER A 287 -8.35 -34.73 32.83
N LEU A 288 -8.44 -33.46 33.12
CA LEU A 288 -8.52 -33.00 34.50
C LEU A 288 -9.93 -33.29 35.00
N LEU A 289 -10.08 -34.47 35.58
CA LEU A 289 -11.08 -34.79 36.57
C LEU A 289 -10.96 -33.80 37.73
N ARG A 290 -12.12 -33.28 38.09
CA ARG A 290 -12.58 -32.64 39.31
C ARG A 290 -12.55 -31.11 39.34
#